data_57d29d0ff715a58686681ebda52c01b6
#
_entry.id   57d29d0ff715a58686681ebda52c01b6
#
_cell.length_a   1.000
_cell.length_b   1.000
_cell.length_c   1.000
_cell.angle_alpha   90.00
_cell.angle_beta   90.00
_cell.angle_gamma   90.00
#
_symmetry.space_group_name_H-M   'P 1'
#
loop_
_entity.id
_entity.type
_entity.pdbx_description
1 polymer ?
#
loop_
_entity_poly.entity_id
_entity_poly.type
_entity_poly.pdbx_seq_one_letter_code
_entity_poly.pdbx_strand_id
1 'polypeptide(L)'
;MAGTLAPQTSPLGLRDPADAQMIPIVIEESGRGERAFDIYSRLLRERIIFLGEAVTSDSANRIVAQMLFLEAEDPEKDIYLYINSPGGSVYDGLGIFDTMQHIKPDVHTVCVGLAASMGAFLLCAGTKGKRSSLQHS
;
A
#
# COMPACT_ATOMS: atom_id res chain seq x y z
N MET A 1 9.15 27.44 1.12
CA MET A 1 9.13 26.95 2.53
C MET A 1 7.81 26.25 2.78
N ALA A 2 7.85 24.94 2.94
CA ALA A 2 6.69 24.22 3.42
C ALA A 2 6.55 24.49 4.92
N GLY A 3 5.66 25.39 5.30
CA GLY A 3 5.34 25.61 6.70
C GLY A 3 4.70 24.34 7.28
N THR A 4 5.18 23.90 8.43
CA THR A 4 4.53 22.84 9.18
C THR A 4 3.16 23.35 9.61
N LEU A 5 2.09 22.89 8.97
CA LEU A 5 0.74 23.18 9.41
C LEU A 5 0.52 22.43 10.72
N ALA A 6 0.29 23.19 11.80
CA ALA A 6 -0.14 22.57 13.05
C ALA A 6 -1.47 21.84 12.83
N PRO A 7 -1.68 20.68 13.47
CA PRO A 7 -2.95 19.97 13.37
C PRO A 7 -4.10 20.89 13.74
N GLN A 8 -5.06 21.03 12.83
CA GLN A 8 -6.26 21.80 13.09
C GLN A 8 -7.20 20.99 13.97
N THR A 9 -7.52 21.51 15.14
CA THR A 9 -8.53 20.91 16.00
C THR A 9 -9.86 21.65 15.81
N SER A 10 -10.95 20.90 15.86
CA SER A 10 -12.29 21.49 15.89
C SER A 10 -12.49 22.29 17.19
N PRO A 11 -13.50 23.19 17.26
CA PRO A 11 -13.81 23.92 18.50
C PRO A 11 -14.06 23.03 19.72
N LEU A 12 -14.32 21.74 19.52
CA LEU A 12 -14.51 20.75 20.58
C LEU A 12 -13.22 20.01 20.93
N GLY A 13 -12.06 20.41 20.40
CA GLY A 13 -10.78 19.74 20.63
C GLY A 13 -10.64 18.39 19.92
N LEU A 14 -11.58 18.05 19.03
CA LEU A 14 -11.53 16.83 18.25
C LEU A 14 -10.59 17.03 17.04
N ARG A 15 -9.81 16.00 16.74
CA ARG A 15 -8.97 16.02 15.54
C ARG A 15 -9.84 16.10 14.28
N ASP A 16 -9.43 16.95 13.35
CA ASP A 16 -9.99 16.97 12.01
C ASP A 16 -9.79 15.57 11.37
N PRO A 17 -10.82 14.98 10.74
CA PRO A 17 -10.65 13.72 10.00
C PRO A 17 -9.50 13.73 9.00
N ALA A 18 -9.15 14.89 8.44
CA ALA A 18 -8.00 15.04 7.55
C ALA A 18 -6.66 14.78 8.26
N ASP A 19 -6.55 15.09 9.56
CA ASP A 19 -5.34 14.84 10.35
C ASP A 19 -5.10 13.34 10.58
N ALA A 20 -6.16 12.53 10.64
CA ALA A 20 -6.06 11.09 10.80
C ALA A 20 -5.45 10.39 9.56
N GLN A 21 -5.37 11.10 8.43
CA GLN A 21 -4.83 10.60 7.17
C GLN A 21 -3.42 11.15 6.87
N MET A 22 -2.80 11.82 7.83
CA MET A 22 -1.43 12.29 7.65
C MET A 22 -0.46 11.13 7.45
N ILE A 23 0.27 11.18 6.35
CA ILE A 23 1.28 10.18 6.02
C ILE A 23 2.62 10.62 6.63
N PRO A 24 3.26 9.78 7.46
CA PRO A 24 4.57 10.10 8.01
C PRO A 24 5.61 10.33 6.92
N ILE A 25 6.49 11.30 7.15
CA ILE A 25 7.57 11.64 6.24
C ILE A 25 8.87 11.07 6.79
N VAL A 26 9.63 10.42 5.93
CA VAL A 26 10.98 9.92 6.22
C VAL A 26 12.00 10.82 5.53
N ILE A 27 13.01 11.25 6.29
CA ILE A 27 14.12 12.05 5.76
C ILE A 27 15.33 11.14 5.61
N GLU A 28 15.89 11.08 4.40
CA GLU A 28 17.11 10.35 4.13
C GLU A 28 18.23 11.32 3.78
N GLU A 29 19.39 11.11 4.42
CA GLU A 29 20.63 11.79 4.05
C GLU A 29 21.40 10.95 3.02
N SER A 30 21.86 11.59 1.98
CA SER A 30 22.74 10.98 0.99
C SER A 30 23.89 11.95 0.70
N GLY A 31 24.94 11.46 0.04
CA GLY A 31 26.05 12.31 -0.39
C GLY A 31 25.66 13.45 -1.36
N ARG A 32 24.39 13.51 -1.76
CA ARG A 32 23.81 14.56 -2.62
C ARG A 32 22.81 15.46 -1.88
N GLY A 33 22.70 15.36 -0.54
CA GLY A 33 21.81 16.12 0.30
C GLY A 33 20.66 15.30 0.87
N GLU A 34 19.77 15.94 1.60
CA GLU A 34 18.60 15.31 2.22
C GLU A 34 17.48 15.13 1.21
N ARG A 35 16.79 13.99 1.28
CA ARG A 35 15.54 13.74 0.57
C ARG A 35 14.45 13.38 1.57
N ALA A 36 13.28 14.03 1.45
CA ALA A 36 12.08 13.70 2.19
C ALA A 36 11.20 12.80 1.33
N PHE A 37 10.78 11.67 1.91
CA PHE A 37 9.82 10.76 1.30
C PHE A 37 8.66 10.55 2.28
N ASP A 38 7.42 10.42 1.81
CA ASP A 38 6.42 9.80 2.65
C ASP A 38 6.78 8.33 2.86
N ILE A 39 6.29 7.74 3.96
CA ILE A 39 6.69 6.36 4.33
C ILE A 39 6.29 5.35 3.25
N TYR A 40 5.16 5.54 2.58
CA TYR A 40 4.71 4.61 1.54
C TYR A 40 5.57 4.70 0.28
N SER A 41 5.98 5.90 -0.10
CA SER A 41 6.91 6.10 -1.23
C SER A 41 8.28 5.49 -0.93
N ARG A 42 8.74 5.57 0.31
CA ARG A 42 9.99 4.94 0.72
C ARG A 42 9.91 3.42 0.67
N LEU A 43 8.80 2.84 1.13
CA LEU A 43 8.56 1.39 1.04
C LEU A 43 8.45 0.95 -0.42
N LEU A 44 7.86 1.77 -1.28
CA LEU A 44 7.72 1.46 -2.70
C LEU A 44 9.09 1.26 -3.37
N ARG A 45 10.12 1.98 -2.95
CA ARG A 45 11.50 1.77 -3.43
C ARG A 45 12.02 0.38 -3.12
N GLU A 46 11.54 -0.24 -2.04
CA GLU A 46 11.83 -1.61 -1.66
C GLU A 46 10.85 -2.61 -2.29
N ARG A 47 10.02 -2.16 -3.22
CA ARG A 47 9.00 -2.94 -3.92
C ARG A 47 7.88 -3.43 -3.01
N ILE A 48 7.61 -2.68 -1.96
CA ILE A 48 6.56 -2.98 -0.98
C ILE A 48 5.36 -2.06 -1.23
N ILE A 49 4.20 -2.67 -1.40
CA ILE A 49 2.90 -1.99 -1.52
C ILE A 49 2.06 -2.39 -0.31
N PHE A 50 1.32 -1.45 0.25
CA PHE A 50 0.51 -1.68 1.43
C PHE A 50 -0.97 -1.42 1.14
N LEU A 51 -1.79 -2.47 1.25
CA LEU A 51 -3.25 -2.35 1.26
C LEU A 51 -3.70 -2.40 2.73
N GLY A 52 -3.72 -1.23 3.38
CA GLY A 52 -4.03 -1.09 4.80
C GLY A 52 -5.40 -0.49 5.09
N GLU A 53 -6.33 -0.62 4.15
CA GLU A 53 -7.67 -0.01 4.24
C GLU A 53 -8.68 -0.86 3.46
N ALA A 54 -9.94 -0.43 3.47
CA ALA A 54 -10.98 -1.06 2.65
C ALA A 54 -10.63 -0.95 1.15
N VAL A 55 -11.09 -1.92 0.37
CA VAL A 55 -10.96 -1.90 -1.09
C VAL A 55 -12.01 -0.98 -1.68
N THR A 56 -11.58 0.14 -2.18
CA THR A 56 -12.39 1.17 -2.85
C THR A 56 -11.79 1.47 -4.22
N SER A 57 -12.49 2.28 -5.04
CA SER A 57 -11.91 2.73 -6.31
C SER A 57 -10.58 3.45 -6.09
N ASP A 58 -10.49 4.32 -5.08
CA ASP A 58 -9.27 5.08 -4.80
C ASP A 58 -8.13 4.17 -4.35
N SER A 59 -8.37 3.29 -3.37
CA SER A 59 -7.32 2.40 -2.87
C SER A 59 -6.87 1.41 -3.95
N ALA A 60 -7.80 0.85 -4.71
CA ALA A 60 -7.49 -0.08 -5.79
C ALA A 60 -6.67 0.58 -6.90
N ASN A 61 -7.06 1.78 -7.32
CA ASN A 61 -6.33 2.49 -8.37
C ASN A 61 -4.90 2.84 -7.93
N ARG A 62 -4.69 3.20 -6.67
CA ARG A 62 -3.34 3.42 -6.14
C ARG A 62 -2.49 2.15 -6.16
N ILE A 63 -3.07 1.02 -5.77
CA ILE A 63 -2.38 -0.28 -5.80
C ILE A 63 -2.01 -0.67 -7.25
N VAL A 64 -2.96 -0.56 -8.17
CA VAL A 64 -2.74 -0.85 -9.59
C VAL A 64 -1.62 0.02 -10.16
N ALA A 65 -1.68 1.33 -9.91
CA ALA A 65 -0.67 2.27 -10.40
C ALA A 65 0.73 1.93 -9.86
N GLN A 66 0.83 1.57 -8.58
CA GLN A 66 2.09 1.17 -7.96
C GLN A 66 2.64 -0.14 -8.55
N MET A 67 1.78 -1.11 -8.83
CA MET A 67 2.19 -2.35 -9.49
C MET A 67 2.73 -2.11 -10.89
N LEU A 68 2.06 -1.28 -11.67
CA LEU A 68 2.51 -0.92 -13.02
C LEU A 68 3.83 -0.14 -12.99
N PHE A 69 3.98 0.75 -12.02
CA PHE A 69 5.22 1.49 -11.83
C PHE A 69 6.39 0.55 -11.50
N LEU A 70 6.19 -0.39 -10.59
CA LEU A 70 7.23 -1.33 -10.18
C LEU A 70 7.60 -2.30 -11.32
N GLU A 71 6.63 -2.73 -12.11
CA GLU A 71 6.92 -3.52 -13.31
C GLU A 71 7.80 -2.75 -14.29
N ALA A 72 7.51 -1.47 -14.51
CA ALA A 72 8.30 -0.63 -15.41
C ALA A 72 9.72 -0.42 -14.89
N GLU A 73 9.90 -0.31 -13.58
CA GLU A 73 11.23 -0.15 -12.96
C GLU A 73 12.10 -1.39 -13.12
N ASP A 74 11.55 -2.56 -12.84
CA ASP A 74 12.25 -3.83 -13.00
C ASP A 74 11.23 -4.98 -13.10
N PRO A 75 10.98 -5.50 -14.31
CA PRO A 75 9.99 -6.58 -14.49
C PRO A 75 10.45 -7.93 -13.95
N GLU A 76 11.73 -8.08 -13.58
CA GLU A 76 12.28 -9.35 -13.10
C GLU A 76 12.25 -9.51 -11.59
N LYS A 77 12.05 -8.41 -10.84
CA LYS A 77 12.04 -8.45 -9.38
C LYS A 77 10.63 -8.59 -8.82
N ASP A 78 10.50 -9.39 -7.77
CA ASP A 78 9.24 -9.63 -7.09
C ASP A 78 8.67 -8.35 -6.45
N ILE A 79 7.36 -8.31 -6.34
CA ILE A 79 6.60 -7.27 -5.65
C ILE A 79 6.04 -7.87 -4.37
N TYR A 80 5.97 -7.09 -3.30
CA TYR A 80 5.42 -7.49 -2.01
C TYR A 80 4.17 -6.67 -1.71
N LEU A 81 3.03 -7.35 -1.60
CA LEU A 81 1.76 -6.74 -1.24
C LEU A 81 1.39 -7.17 0.18
N TYR A 82 1.50 -6.22 1.12
CA TYR A 82 1.05 -6.41 2.49
C TYR A 82 -0.42 -6.03 2.59
N ILE A 83 -1.22 -6.90 3.22
CA ILE A 83 -2.67 -6.75 3.28
C ILE A 83 -3.12 -6.69 4.73
N ASN A 84 -3.80 -5.60 5.07
CA ASN A 84 -4.56 -5.43 6.29
C ASN A 84 -5.87 -4.76 5.93
N SER A 85 -6.85 -5.54 5.48
CA SER A 85 -8.05 -5.03 4.86
C SER A 85 -9.28 -5.89 5.20
N PRO A 86 -10.41 -5.28 5.53
CA PRO A 86 -11.68 -5.99 5.71
C PRO A 86 -12.32 -6.39 4.37
N GLY A 87 -11.70 -6.03 3.24
CA GLY A 87 -12.29 -6.16 1.92
C GLY A 87 -13.01 -4.91 1.46
N GLY A 88 -13.97 -5.07 0.58
CA GLY A 88 -14.75 -3.95 0.03
C GLY A 88 -15.29 -4.25 -1.36
N SER A 89 -15.14 -3.31 -2.29
CA SER A 89 -15.67 -3.41 -3.63
C SER A 89 -15.10 -4.60 -4.40
N VAL A 90 -15.97 -5.45 -4.92
CA VAL A 90 -15.59 -6.63 -5.70
C VAL A 90 -14.93 -6.22 -7.03
N TYR A 91 -15.53 -5.27 -7.75
CA TYR A 91 -15.00 -4.84 -9.04
C TYR A 91 -13.62 -4.19 -8.90
N ASP A 92 -13.44 -3.36 -7.87
CA ASP A 92 -12.15 -2.72 -7.61
C ASP A 92 -11.10 -3.75 -7.19
N GLY A 93 -11.49 -4.73 -6.39
CA GLY A 93 -10.62 -5.85 -6.02
C GLY A 93 -10.24 -6.72 -7.22
N LEU A 94 -11.16 -6.95 -8.15
CA LEU A 94 -10.85 -7.65 -9.40
C LEU A 94 -9.85 -6.89 -10.27
N GLY A 95 -9.89 -5.56 -10.24
CA GLY A 95 -8.90 -4.74 -10.93
C GLY A 95 -7.49 -4.97 -10.38
N ILE A 96 -7.34 -5.08 -9.07
CA ILE A 96 -6.07 -5.44 -8.44
C ILE A 96 -5.66 -6.86 -8.84
N PHE A 97 -6.59 -7.80 -8.73
CA PHE A 97 -6.34 -9.21 -9.09
C PHE A 97 -5.87 -9.35 -10.54
N ASP A 98 -6.58 -8.74 -11.47
CA ASP A 98 -6.22 -8.80 -12.88
C ASP A 98 -4.84 -8.20 -13.14
N THR A 99 -4.50 -7.12 -12.46
CA THR A 99 -3.17 -6.50 -12.56
C THR A 99 -2.10 -7.45 -12.04
N MET A 100 -2.34 -8.12 -10.91
CA MET A 100 -1.41 -9.12 -10.36
C MET A 100 -1.14 -10.25 -11.36
N GLN A 101 -2.16 -10.66 -12.12
CA GLN A 101 -2.01 -11.71 -13.13
C GLN A 101 -1.36 -11.19 -14.42
N HIS A 102 -1.55 -9.92 -14.73
CA HIS A 102 -1.10 -9.30 -15.98
C HIS A 102 0.39 -8.95 -15.98
N ILE A 103 0.89 -8.44 -14.86
CA ILE A 103 2.29 -8.00 -14.75
C ILE A 103 3.24 -9.19 -14.70
N LYS A 104 4.48 -8.97 -15.15
CA LYS A 104 5.51 -10.03 -15.18
C LYS A 104 6.05 -10.39 -13.79
N PRO A 105 6.31 -9.44 -12.87
CA PRO A 105 6.82 -9.78 -11.54
C PRO A 105 5.87 -10.71 -10.79
N ASP A 106 6.44 -11.64 -10.03
CA ASP A 106 5.68 -12.37 -9.03
C ASP A 106 5.25 -11.44 -7.91
N VAL A 107 4.08 -11.69 -7.34
CA VAL A 107 3.55 -10.89 -6.24
C VAL A 107 3.47 -11.76 -4.98
N HIS A 108 4.33 -11.45 -4.01
CA HIS A 108 4.19 -11.99 -2.65
C HIS A 108 3.04 -11.30 -1.96
N THR A 109 2.19 -12.06 -1.31
CA THR A 109 1.12 -11.50 -0.47
C THR A 109 1.35 -11.88 0.98
N VAL A 110 1.21 -10.91 1.88
CA VAL A 110 1.45 -11.09 3.31
C VAL A 110 0.28 -10.50 4.09
N CYS A 111 -0.44 -11.33 4.85
CA CYS A 111 -1.48 -10.83 5.74
C CYS A 111 -0.84 -10.23 7.00
N VAL A 112 -1.20 -9.00 7.32
CA VAL A 112 -0.81 -8.29 8.54
C VAL A 112 -2.08 -7.83 9.24
N GLY A 113 -2.47 -8.53 10.29
CA GLY A 113 -3.69 -8.23 11.04
C GLY A 113 -4.91 -8.93 10.48
N LEU A 114 -5.48 -8.42 9.39
CA LEU A 114 -6.72 -8.97 8.83
C LEU A 114 -6.69 -9.00 7.30
N ALA A 115 -7.06 -10.12 6.73
CA ALA A 115 -7.43 -10.21 5.32
C ALA A 115 -8.78 -10.91 5.22
N ALA A 116 -9.85 -10.13 5.07
CA ALA A 116 -11.22 -10.65 5.03
C ALA A 116 -11.91 -10.31 3.72
N SER A 117 -12.87 -11.14 3.29
CA SER A 117 -13.67 -10.94 2.08
C SER A 117 -12.75 -10.71 0.86
N MET A 118 -12.88 -9.60 0.14
CA MET A 118 -12.00 -9.27 -0.99
C MET A 118 -10.52 -9.20 -0.56
N GLY A 119 -10.22 -8.82 0.68
CA GLY A 119 -8.84 -8.88 1.22
C GLY A 119 -8.30 -10.31 1.27
N ALA A 120 -9.11 -11.28 1.68
CA ALA A 120 -8.74 -12.70 1.66
C ALA A 120 -8.56 -13.22 0.23
N PHE A 121 -9.41 -12.79 -0.69
CA PHE A 121 -9.28 -13.13 -2.11
C PHE A 121 -7.94 -12.67 -2.67
N LEU A 122 -7.56 -11.42 -2.40
CA LEU A 122 -6.28 -10.87 -2.86
C LEU A 122 -5.09 -11.56 -2.20
N LEU A 123 -5.19 -11.93 -0.93
CA LEU A 123 -4.15 -12.71 -0.26
C LEU A 123 -3.94 -14.05 -0.98
N CYS A 124 -5.01 -14.75 -1.31
CA CYS A 124 -4.97 -16.00 -2.05
C CYS A 124 -4.50 -15.85 -3.49
N ALA A 125 -4.60 -14.65 -4.06
CA ALA A 125 -4.19 -14.34 -5.42
C ALA A 125 -2.68 -14.20 -5.59
N GLY A 126 -1.92 -14.14 -4.52
CA GLY A 126 -0.46 -14.10 -4.56
C GLY A 126 0.12 -15.30 -5.32
N THR A 127 1.32 -15.13 -5.85
CA THR A 127 2.04 -16.17 -6.56
C THR A 127 2.17 -17.44 -5.71
N LYS A 128 1.93 -18.60 -6.30
CA LYS A 128 2.00 -19.89 -5.61
C LYS A 128 3.35 -20.06 -4.92
N GLY A 129 3.31 -20.40 -3.63
CA GLY A 129 4.51 -20.54 -2.80
C GLY A 129 5.00 -19.22 -2.20
N LYS A 130 4.37 -18.10 -2.53
CA LYS A 130 4.75 -16.76 -2.09
C LYS A 130 3.63 -16.03 -1.35
N ARG A 131 2.74 -16.79 -0.72
CA ARG A 131 1.63 -16.29 0.09
C ARG A 131 1.88 -16.63 1.55
N SER A 132 1.72 -15.65 2.43
CA SER A 132 2.00 -15.84 3.85
C SER A 132 1.09 -15.00 4.74
N SER A 133 1.10 -15.34 6.01
CA SER A 133 0.40 -14.60 7.05
C SER A 133 1.35 -14.49 8.24
N LEU A 134 1.30 -13.37 8.94
CA LEU A 134 1.99 -13.24 10.21
C LEU A 134 1.30 -14.12 11.26
N GLN A 135 2.02 -14.41 12.34
CA GLN A 135 1.65 -15.44 13.30
C GLN A 135 0.27 -15.25 13.94
N HIS A 136 -0.17 -14.01 14.12
CA HIS A 136 -1.42 -13.67 14.78
C HIS A 136 -2.42 -12.96 13.86
N SER A 137 -2.25 -13.13 12.57
CA SER A 137 -3.12 -12.53 11.56
C SER A 137 -4.16 -13.51 11.03
#